data_1b489b562e2434a5b626d226f6eedc7e
#
_entry.id   1b489b562e2434a5b626d226f6eedc7e
#
_cell.length_a   1.000
_cell.length_b   1.000
_cell.length_c   1.000
_cell.angle_alpha   90.00
_cell.angle_beta   90.00
_cell.angle_gamma   90.00
#
_symmetry.space_group_name_H-M   'P 1'
#
loop_
_entity.id
_entity.type
_entity.pdbx_description
1 polymer ?
#
loop_
_entity_poly.entity_id
_entity_poly.type
_entity_poly.pdbx_seq_one_letter_code
_entity_poly.pdbx_strand_id
1 'polypeptide(L)'
;MPSFFKDRKPKKKRSQGEENQTPDHQIERIQVSLSDNLNMIKQKTGNSSDVVIREIKMGGDSDIKTAIVYVEGIVDNQSIQEYLLQSMMKDDHKEELNQYNAIDLLSKDIMTIGNISSVTNLDDLFASLMAGDTLILVEGVDQALSASTKGGEKRSIAESTTQMVVRGPKGAFTESLGTNTAMVRRIIKTPDLWMESLKVGRVTKTDVTFMYIHGIANDKVVKEIRQRLHRIDIDSILESGY
;
A
#
# COMPACT_ATOMS: atom_id res chain seq x y z
N MET A 1 31.99 16.98 -62.42
CA MET A 1 31.46 16.96 -61.03
C MET A 1 30.12 17.65 -61.02
N PRO A 2 28.99 16.94 -60.82
CA PRO A 2 27.70 17.60 -60.69
C PRO A 2 27.35 17.75 -59.21
N SER A 3 26.94 18.96 -58.86
CA SER A 3 26.49 19.42 -57.55
C SER A 3 25.12 18.91 -57.27
N PHE A 4 24.98 18.22 -56.10
CA PHE A 4 23.67 17.80 -55.55
C PHE A 4 23.21 18.84 -54.54
N PHE A 5 22.52 19.89 -54.93
CA PHE A 5 21.65 20.66 -54.05
C PHE A 5 20.21 20.23 -54.27
N LYS A 6 19.65 19.49 -53.31
CA LYS A 6 18.22 19.19 -53.26
C LYS A 6 17.49 20.29 -52.50
N ASP A 7 16.57 20.94 -53.19
CA ASP A 7 15.63 21.91 -52.64
C ASP A 7 14.84 21.34 -51.43
N ARG A 8 14.97 21.99 -50.31
CA ARG A 8 14.13 21.75 -49.12
C ARG A 8 12.84 22.56 -49.26
N LYS A 9 11.72 21.89 -49.48
CA LYS A 9 10.37 22.48 -49.39
C LYS A 9 10.13 23.04 -47.97
N PRO A 10 9.45 24.19 -47.77
CA PRO A 10 9.17 24.78 -46.50
C PRO A 10 8.17 23.91 -45.70
N LYS A 11 8.49 23.61 -44.42
CA LYS A 11 7.58 22.93 -43.51
C LYS A 11 6.36 23.82 -43.24
N LYS A 12 5.16 23.32 -43.53
CA LYS A 12 3.89 23.90 -43.11
C LYS A 12 3.89 24.14 -41.60
N LYS A 13 3.62 25.39 -41.19
CA LYS A 13 3.30 25.74 -39.80
C LYS A 13 2.13 24.90 -39.32
N ARG A 14 2.33 24.06 -38.33
CA ARG A 14 1.25 23.43 -37.58
C ARG A 14 0.52 24.54 -36.82
N SER A 15 -0.77 24.63 -37.01
CA SER A 15 -1.72 25.47 -36.29
C SER A 15 -1.62 25.14 -34.79
N GLN A 16 -1.41 26.17 -33.98
CA GLN A 16 -1.64 26.16 -32.55
C GLN A 16 -3.15 25.97 -32.31
N GLY A 17 -3.51 25.12 -31.37
CA GLY A 17 -4.86 25.07 -30.87
C GLY A 17 -5.44 23.65 -30.76
N GLU A 18 -4.79 22.79 -30.02
CA GLU A 18 -5.48 21.76 -29.22
C GLU A 18 -4.89 21.85 -27.82
N GLU A 19 -5.58 22.61 -26.96
CA GLU A 19 -5.45 22.49 -25.52
C GLU A 19 -5.77 21.04 -25.19
N ASN A 20 -4.75 20.27 -24.81
CA ASN A 20 -4.93 19.00 -24.11
C ASN A 20 -5.71 19.31 -22.84
N GLN A 21 -7.03 19.19 -22.90
CA GLN A 21 -7.84 19.02 -21.73
C GLN A 21 -7.38 17.70 -21.10
N THR A 22 -6.53 17.79 -20.09
CA THR A 22 -6.37 16.74 -19.10
C THR A 22 -7.77 16.39 -18.61
N PRO A 23 -8.19 15.11 -18.65
CA PRO A 23 -9.48 14.73 -18.09
C PRO A 23 -9.54 15.25 -16.66
N ASP A 24 -10.61 15.96 -16.37
CA ASP A 24 -10.92 16.47 -15.05
C ASP A 24 -11.02 15.24 -14.12
N HIS A 25 -9.91 14.88 -13.46
CA HIS A 25 -9.89 13.84 -12.45
C HIS A 25 -10.75 14.38 -11.32
N GLN A 26 -12.00 13.96 -11.26
CA GLN A 26 -12.83 14.20 -10.09
C GLN A 26 -12.07 13.62 -8.90
N ILE A 27 -11.56 14.51 -8.05
CA ILE A 27 -10.84 14.13 -6.83
C ILE A 27 -11.84 13.42 -5.93
N GLU A 28 -11.73 12.10 -5.84
CA GLU A 28 -12.56 11.31 -4.95
C GLU A 28 -12.20 11.64 -3.50
N ARG A 29 -13.20 11.98 -2.70
CA ARG A 29 -13.04 12.37 -1.30
C ARG A 29 -13.27 11.21 -0.36
N ILE A 30 -12.64 11.29 0.80
CA ILE A 30 -12.92 10.40 1.93
C ILE A 30 -14.36 10.62 2.37
N GLN A 31 -15.09 9.52 2.61
CA GLN A 31 -16.49 9.54 3.01
C GLN A 31 -16.61 9.64 4.53
N VAL A 32 -17.77 10.13 5.00
CA VAL A 32 -18.11 10.17 6.43
C VAL A 32 -18.28 8.76 7.01
N SER A 33 -18.72 7.81 6.19
CA SER A 33 -18.92 6.41 6.58
C SER A 33 -17.60 5.66 6.58
N LEU A 34 -17.19 5.15 7.75
CA LEU A 34 -15.99 4.32 7.90
C LEU A 34 -16.07 3.06 7.03
N SER A 35 -17.24 2.40 7.02
CA SER A 35 -17.44 1.17 6.24
C SER A 35 -17.23 1.39 4.75
N ASP A 36 -17.69 2.53 4.20
CA ASP A 36 -17.54 2.84 2.78
C ASP A 36 -16.07 3.10 2.43
N ASN A 37 -15.36 3.84 3.29
CA ASN A 37 -13.92 4.06 3.13
C ASN A 37 -13.13 2.75 3.16
N LEU A 38 -13.42 1.86 4.11
CA LEU A 38 -12.75 0.56 4.21
C LEU A 38 -13.05 -0.33 3.00
N ASN A 39 -14.28 -0.29 2.48
CA ASN A 39 -14.64 -1.02 1.27
C ASN A 39 -13.90 -0.46 0.04
N MET A 40 -13.79 0.87 -0.10
CA MET A 40 -12.99 1.48 -1.18
C MET A 40 -11.52 1.07 -1.10
N ILE A 41 -10.93 1.09 0.11
CA ILE A 41 -9.55 0.65 0.31
C ILE A 41 -9.39 -0.81 -0.10
N LYS A 42 -10.27 -1.71 0.36
CA LYS A 42 -10.25 -3.13 -0.01
C LYS A 42 -10.37 -3.34 -1.51
N GLN A 43 -11.29 -2.66 -2.16
CA GLN A 43 -11.50 -2.77 -3.61
C GLN A 43 -10.28 -2.27 -4.39
N LYS A 44 -9.77 -1.08 -4.06
CA LYS A 44 -8.63 -0.49 -4.76
C LYS A 44 -7.35 -1.30 -4.58
N THR A 45 -7.14 -1.88 -3.41
CA THR A 45 -5.98 -2.74 -3.14
C THR A 45 -6.22 -4.21 -3.49
N GLY A 46 -7.39 -4.59 -4.03
CA GLY A 46 -7.75 -5.95 -4.42
C GLY A 46 -7.77 -6.95 -3.26
N ASN A 47 -8.09 -6.50 -2.05
CA ASN A 47 -7.95 -7.29 -0.82
C ASN A 47 -6.54 -7.88 -0.65
N SER A 48 -5.52 -7.14 -1.03
CA SER A 48 -4.12 -7.54 -0.93
C SER A 48 -3.79 -8.03 0.47
N SER A 49 -3.17 -9.19 0.58
CA SER A 49 -2.96 -9.87 1.87
C SER A 49 -2.01 -9.15 2.82
N ASP A 50 -1.22 -8.20 2.32
CA ASP A 50 -0.34 -7.34 3.11
C ASP A 50 -0.98 -6.02 3.55
N VAL A 51 -2.19 -5.70 3.07
CA VAL A 51 -2.95 -4.53 3.54
C VAL A 51 -3.76 -4.93 4.77
N VAL A 52 -3.30 -4.48 5.92
CA VAL A 52 -3.92 -4.81 7.20
C VAL A 52 -4.91 -3.72 7.59
N ILE A 53 -6.13 -4.14 7.92
CA ILE A 53 -7.20 -3.27 8.44
C ILE A 53 -7.55 -3.78 9.84
N ARG A 54 -7.45 -2.91 10.85
CA ARG A 54 -7.84 -3.22 12.23
C ARG A 54 -8.90 -2.24 12.67
N GLU A 55 -10.09 -2.73 12.88
CA GLU A 55 -11.19 -1.96 13.45
C GLU A 55 -11.11 -2.01 14.97
N ILE A 56 -11.21 -0.87 15.61
CA ILE A 56 -11.13 -0.69 17.05
C ILE A 56 -12.23 0.28 17.50
N LYS A 57 -12.61 0.18 18.77
CA LYS A 57 -13.48 1.15 19.43
C LYS A 57 -12.62 2.05 20.28
N MET A 58 -12.83 3.34 20.19
CA MET A 58 -12.10 4.35 20.91
C MET A 58 -12.97 4.96 22.00
N GLY A 59 -12.36 5.28 23.16
CA GLY A 59 -13.04 6.06 24.21
C GLY A 59 -13.93 5.27 25.17
N GLY A 60 -13.63 4.02 25.46
CA GLY A 60 -14.35 3.24 26.48
C GLY A 60 -15.84 3.12 26.23
N ASP A 61 -16.69 3.90 26.91
CA ASP A 61 -18.14 3.88 26.76
C ASP A 61 -18.66 4.66 25.54
N SER A 62 -17.86 5.55 24.95
CA SER A 62 -18.19 6.24 23.71
C SER A 62 -17.81 5.37 22.52
N ASP A 63 -18.72 4.57 22.01
CA ASP A 63 -18.56 3.60 20.91
C ASP A 63 -18.12 4.24 19.56
N ILE A 64 -17.05 5.07 19.55
CA ILE A 64 -16.54 5.68 18.33
C ILE A 64 -15.77 4.61 17.56
N LYS A 65 -16.34 4.17 16.44
CA LYS A 65 -15.70 3.21 15.55
C LYS A 65 -14.53 3.87 14.82
N THR A 66 -13.39 3.24 14.89
CA THR A 66 -12.16 3.72 14.27
C THR A 66 -11.46 2.55 13.58
N ALA A 67 -10.76 2.83 12.50
CA ALA A 67 -9.93 1.82 11.84
C ALA A 67 -8.52 2.33 11.62
N ILE A 68 -7.56 1.41 11.80
CA ILE A 68 -6.16 1.61 11.43
C ILE A 68 -5.89 0.77 10.19
N VAL A 69 -5.29 1.41 9.17
CA VAL A 69 -4.94 0.77 7.90
C VAL A 69 -3.46 0.98 7.62
N TYR A 70 -2.74 -0.10 7.34
CA TYR A 70 -1.32 -0.04 7.00
C TYR A 70 -0.91 -1.19 6.10
N VAL A 71 0.27 -1.07 5.45
CA VAL A 71 0.86 -2.14 4.64
C VAL A 71 1.94 -2.84 5.44
N GLU A 72 1.73 -4.12 5.73
CA GLU A 72 2.69 -4.95 6.47
C GLU A 72 4.04 -5.04 5.73
N GLY A 73 5.14 -5.07 6.49
CA GLY A 73 6.50 -5.17 5.97
C GLY A 73 7.15 -3.83 5.59
N ILE A 74 6.38 -2.77 5.34
CA ILE A 74 6.94 -1.42 5.08
C ILE A 74 6.69 -0.43 6.22
N VAL A 75 5.96 -0.83 7.24
CA VAL A 75 5.71 -0.08 8.48
C VAL A 75 6.50 -0.66 9.64
N ASP A 76 6.74 0.14 10.67
CA ASP A 76 7.28 -0.30 11.94
C ASP A 76 6.14 -0.78 12.84
N ASN A 77 5.99 -2.10 12.95
CA ASN A 77 4.95 -2.72 13.77
C ASN A 77 5.05 -2.36 15.26
N GLN A 78 6.25 -2.11 15.78
CA GLN A 78 6.45 -1.72 17.17
C GLN A 78 5.85 -0.34 17.40
N SER A 79 6.12 0.62 16.53
CA SER A 79 5.53 1.96 16.59
C SER A 79 3.99 1.92 16.53
N ILE A 80 3.42 1.04 15.69
CA ILE A 80 1.97 0.89 15.63
C ILE A 80 1.39 0.33 16.92
N GLN A 81 2.01 -0.70 17.50
CA GLN A 81 1.52 -1.35 18.72
C GLN A 81 1.70 -0.48 19.95
N GLU A 82 2.90 0.06 20.17
CA GLU A 82 3.23 0.77 21.42
C GLU A 82 2.65 2.18 21.48
N TYR A 83 2.55 2.85 20.31
CA TYR A 83 2.14 4.24 20.30
C TYR A 83 0.71 4.44 19.80
N LEU A 84 0.38 3.93 18.60
CA LEU A 84 -0.94 4.15 18.05
C LEU A 84 -2.03 3.44 18.84
N LEU A 85 -1.90 2.13 19.02
CA LEU A 85 -2.94 1.35 19.71
C LEU A 85 -3.06 1.75 21.18
N GLN A 86 -1.94 1.99 21.88
CA GLN A 86 -1.99 2.41 23.28
C GLN A 86 -2.62 3.80 23.45
N SER A 87 -2.28 4.76 22.56
CA SER A 87 -2.88 6.10 22.62
C SER A 87 -4.39 6.06 22.38
N MET A 88 -4.85 5.23 21.46
CA MET A 88 -6.28 5.08 21.15
C MET A 88 -7.07 4.34 22.24
N MET A 89 -6.41 3.53 23.05
CA MET A 89 -7.02 2.75 24.14
C MET A 89 -6.92 3.44 25.50
N LYS A 90 -6.26 4.61 25.62
CA LYS A 90 -6.18 5.36 26.86
C LYS A 90 -7.55 5.90 27.25
N ASP A 91 -7.86 5.73 28.53
CA ASP A 91 -9.11 6.17 29.16
C ASP A 91 -9.15 7.68 29.50
N ASP A 92 -8.05 8.40 29.31
CA ASP A 92 -7.88 9.77 29.82
C ASP A 92 -8.83 10.82 29.19
N HIS A 93 -9.47 10.48 28.06
CA HIS A 93 -10.33 11.42 27.32
C HIS A 93 -11.80 10.99 27.26
N LYS A 94 -12.23 10.07 28.13
CA LYS A 94 -13.59 9.48 28.08
C LYS A 94 -14.74 10.51 28.10
N GLU A 95 -14.58 11.61 28.79
CA GLU A 95 -15.65 12.62 28.97
C GLU A 95 -15.71 13.66 27.83
N GLU A 96 -14.63 13.79 27.04
CA GLU A 96 -14.49 14.81 25.99
C GLU A 96 -14.61 14.26 24.56
N LEU A 97 -14.55 12.94 24.40
CA LEU A 97 -14.44 12.29 23.10
C LEU A 97 -15.80 12.28 22.38
N ASN A 98 -15.87 12.97 21.26
CA ASN A 98 -16.99 12.92 20.34
C ASN A 98 -16.45 12.88 18.89
N GLN A 99 -17.30 12.54 17.92
CA GLN A 99 -16.90 12.42 16.51
C GLN A 99 -16.29 13.72 15.91
N TYR A 100 -16.61 14.90 16.47
CA TYR A 100 -16.11 16.17 15.96
C TYR A 100 -14.70 16.52 16.47
N ASN A 101 -14.31 16.03 17.64
CA ASN A 101 -13.00 16.31 18.23
C ASN A 101 -12.08 15.11 18.26
N ALA A 102 -12.57 13.93 17.84
CA ALA A 102 -11.79 12.67 17.85
C ALA A 102 -10.48 12.79 17.08
N ILE A 103 -10.49 13.41 15.91
CA ILE A 103 -9.27 13.61 15.09
C ILE A 103 -8.30 14.58 15.76
N ASP A 104 -8.80 15.67 16.34
CA ASP A 104 -7.92 16.66 17.01
C ASP A 104 -7.28 16.08 18.28
N LEU A 105 -8.03 15.30 19.05
CA LEU A 105 -7.51 14.61 20.23
C LEU A 105 -6.49 13.55 19.83
N LEU A 106 -6.84 12.70 18.86
CA LEU A 106 -5.90 11.71 18.33
C LEU A 106 -4.62 12.35 17.80
N SER A 107 -4.73 13.44 17.06
CA SER A 107 -3.53 14.11 16.54
C SER A 107 -2.61 14.61 17.66
N LYS A 108 -3.16 15.10 18.76
CA LYS A 108 -2.38 15.55 19.94
C LYS A 108 -1.70 14.40 20.66
N ASP A 109 -2.42 13.29 20.87
CA ASP A 109 -1.89 12.13 21.58
C ASP A 109 -0.85 11.36 20.77
N ILE A 110 -1.03 11.32 19.47
CA ILE A 110 -0.16 10.60 18.54
C ILE A 110 1.06 11.45 18.13
N MET A 111 1.10 12.75 18.41
CA MET A 111 2.23 13.64 18.07
C MET A 111 3.60 13.13 18.55
N THR A 112 3.65 12.20 19.51
CA THR A 112 4.89 11.57 19.98
C THR A 112 5.49 10.57 18.96
N ILE A 113 4.73 10.14 17.93
CA ILE A 113 5.15 9.09 16.99
C ILE A 113 5.94 9.67 15.81
N GLY A 114 5.76 10.93 15.49
CA GLY A 114 6.37 11.56 14.32
C GLY A 114 5.42 12.51 13.59
N ASN A 115 5.67 12.74 12.31
CA ASN A 115 4.82 13.62 11.50
C ASN A 115 3.44 13.01 11.30
N ILE A 116 2.42 13.76 11.70
CA ILE A 116 1.02 13.47 11.44
C ILE A 116 0.51 14.51 10.44
N SER A 117 -0.24 14.05 9.47
CA SER A 117 -0.92 14.92 8.50
C SER A 117 -2.37 14.50 8.32
N SER A 118 -3.25 15.46 8.08
CA SER A 118 -4.62 15.19 7.70
C SER A 118 -4.72 14.97 6.19
N VAL A 119 -5.51 14.01 5.79
CA VAL A 119 -5.76 13.61 4.41
C VAL A 119 -7.27 13.63 4.16
N THR A 120 -7.70 14.29 3.07
CA THR A 120 -9.12 14.50 2.75
C THR A 120 -9.55 13.85 1.44
N ASN A 121 -8.61 13.40 0.64
CA ASN A 121 -8.88 12.76 -0.65
C ASN A 121 -8.24 11.37 -0.75
N LEU A 122 -8.76 10.55 -1.66
CA LEU A 122 -8.31 9.16 -1.81
C LEU A 122 -6.92 9.04 -2.45
N ASP A 123 -6.53 9.95 -3.32
CA ASP A 123 -5.22 9.89 -3.98
C ASP A 123 -4.09 10.07 -2.95
N ASP A 124 -4.21 11.09 -2.08
CA ASP A 124 -3.26 11.33 -1.00
C ASP A 124 -3.31 10.21 0.05
N LEU A 125 -4.51 9.65 0.31
CA LEU A 125 -4.69 8.51 1.21
C LEU A 125 -3.88 7.30 0.71
N PHE A 126 -4.04 6.93 -0.57
CA PHE A 126 -3.29 5.81 -1.13
C PHE A 126 -1.80 6.12 -1.27
N ALA A 127 -1.43 7.35 -1.61
CA ALA A 127 -0.03 7.76 -1.66
C ALA A 127 0.66 7.60 -0.29
N SER A 128 0.01 8.02 0.79
CA SER A 128 0.50 7.86 2.16
C SER A 128 0.59 6.39 2.56
N LEU A 129 -0.47 5.61 2.32
CA LEU A 129 -0.52 4.18 2.62
C LEU A 129 0.61 3.41 1.92
N MET A 130 0.81 3.65 0.63
CA MET A 130 1.85 2.98 -0.16
C MET A 130 3.25 3.52 0.13
N ALA A 131 3.38 4.67 0.79
CA ALA A 131 4.66 5.19 1.29
C ALA A 131 5.08 4.55 2.63
N GLY A 132 4.22 3.77 3.28
CA GLY A 132 4.46 3.12 4.57
C GLY A 132 3.99 3.96 5.77
N ASP A 133 3.08 4.89 5.56
CA ASP A 133 2.38 5.57 6.65
C ASP A 133 1.19 4.72 7.10
N THR A 134 0.80 4.86 8.35
CA THR A 134 -0.41 4.26 8.89
C THR A 134 -1.55 5.27 8.85
N LEU A 135 -2.67 4.84 8.26
CA LEU A 135 -3.88 5.65 8.19
C LEU A 135 -4.79 5.36 9.37
N ILE A 136 -5.41 6.40 9.89
CA ILE A 136 -6.42 6.32 10.95
C ILE A 136 -7.68 6.98 10.41
N LEU A 137 -8.76 6.20 10.33
CA LEU A 137 -10.09 6.63 9.88
C LEU A 137 -11.06 6.52 11.05
N VAL A 138 -11.94 7.52 11.18
CA VAL A 138 -12.91 7.61 12.28
C VAL A 138 -14.32 7.70 11.68
N GLU A 139 -15.26 6.94 12.24
CA GLU A 139 -16.67 7.01 11.85
C GLU A 139 -17.22 8.43 12.07
N GLY A 140 -17.95 8.95 11.11
CA GLY A 140 -18.53 10.28 11.17
C GLY A 140 -17.62 11.41 10.69
N VAL A 141 -16.42 11.11 10.18
CA VAL A 141 -15.42 12.12 9.76
C VAL A 141 -14.98 11.88 8.32
N ASP A 142 -14.95 12.96 7.53
CA ASP A 142 -14.61 12.97 6.09
C ASP A 142 -13.11 13.21 5.83
N GLN A 143 -12.28 12.89 6.78
CA GLN A 143 -10.82 12.96 6.68
C GLN A 143 -10.16 11.80 7.43
N ALA A 144 -8.94 11.45 7.04
CA ALA A 144 -8.09 10.48 7.72
C ALA A 144 -6.85 11.17 8.29
N LEU A 145 -6.28 10.61 9.36
CA LEU A 145 -4.94 10.96 9.79
C LEU A 145 -3.93 9.99 9.16
N SER A 146 -2.85 10.52 8.64
CA SER A 146 -1.68 9.78 8.19
C SER A 146 -0.56 9.96 9.20
N ALA A 147 -0.18 8.88 9.87
CA ALA A 147 0.93 8.86 10.83
C ALA A 147 2.16 8.22 10.18
N SER A 148 3.30 8.90 10.26
CA SER A 148 4.53 8.38 9.66
C SER A 148 5.10 7.25 10.51
N THR A 149 4.80 6.02 10.12
CA THR A 149 5.29 4.78 10.73
C THR A 149 6.24 4.01 9.83
N LYS A 150 6.91 4.71 8.89
CA LYS A 150 7.81 4.11 7.91
C LYS A 150 8.93 3.31 8.59
N GLY A 151 8.99 2.03 8.27
CA GLY A 151 9.93 1.12 8.90
C GLY A 151 9.93 -0.24 8.22
N GLY A 152 9.79 -1.28 9.03
CA GLY A 152 9.74 -2.67 8.60
C GLY A 152 11.12 -3.29 8.42
N GLU A 153 11.12 -4.56 8.10
CA GLU A 153 12.35 -5.34 7.92
C GLU A 153 13.25 -4.74 6.83
N LYS A 154 14.41 -4.31 7.24
CA LYS A 154 15.48 -3.91 6.31
C LYS A 154 16.37 -5.13 6.09
N ARG A 155 16.62 -5.45 4.83
CA ARG A 155 17.62 -6.44 4.48
C ARG A 155 18.97 -6.05 5.08
N SER A 156 19.60 -6.93 5.85
CA SER A 156 21.04 -6.83 6.09
C SER A 156 21.76 -6.88 4.72
N ILE A 157 22.73 -6.02 4.51
CA ILE A 157 23.41 -5.81 3.23
C ILE A 157 24.29 -7.06 2.90
N ALA A 158 23.65 -8.17 2.53
CA ALA A 158 24.35 -9.27 1.87
C ALA A 158 24.15 -9.10 0.35
N GLU A 159 25.25 -8.89 -0.37
CA GLU A 159 25.22 -8.85 -1.83
C GLU A 159 24.80 -10.23 -2.37
N SER A 160 24.01 -10.25 -3.45
CA SER A 160 23.72 -11.49 -4.15
C SER A 160 25.02 -12.09 -4.67
N THR A 161 25.32 -13.32 -4.26
CA THR A 161 26.48 -14.06 -4.76
C THR A 161 26.29 -14.62 -6.17
N THR A 162 25.03 -14.64 -6.65
CA THR A 162 24.65 -15.26 -7.93
C THR A 162 24.53 -14.27 -9.09
N GLN A 163 24.40 -12.97 -8.83
CA GLN A 163 24.39 -11.93 -9.86
C GLN A 163 25.20 -10.72 -9.43
N MET A 164 26.44 -10.64 -9.94
CA MET A 164 27.27 -9.45 -9.76
C MET A 164 26.89 -8.39 -10.78
N VAL A 165 26.07 -7.42 -10.38
CA VAL A 165 25.77 -6.24 -11.19
C VAL A 165 26.84 -5.20 -10.92
N VAL A 166 27.65 -4.86 -11.93
CA VAL A 166 28.70 -3.84 -11.83
C VAL A 166 28.11 -2.44 -11.61
N ARG A 167 26.90 -2.18 -12.09
CA ARG A 167 26.17 -0.90 -11.95
C ARG A 167 24.67 -1.16 -11.94
N GLY A 168 23.97 -0.78 -10.87
CA GLY A 168 22.52 -0.94 -10.73
C GLY A 168 22.09 -1.37 -9.32
N PRO A 169 20.79 -1.51 -9.09
CA PRO A 169 20.27 -1.97 -7.79
C PRO A 169 20.73 -3.41 -7.53
N LYS A 170 21.37 -3.64 -6.40
CA LYS A 170 21.87 -4.95 -5.96
C LYS A 170 20.83 -5.70 -5.10
N GLY A 171 19.56 -5.40 -5.26
CA GLY A 171 18.48 -6.05 -4.54
C GLY A 171 18.29 -7.49 -5.04
N ALA A 172 18.37 -8.47 -4.15
CA ALA A 172 18.03 -9.87 -4.42
C ALA A 172 17.05 -10.36 -3.36
N PHE A 173 16.22 -11.34 -3.70
CA PHE A 173 15.35 -11.99 -2.74
C PHE A 173 16.16 -12.76 -1.70
N THR A 174 15.61 -12.83 -0.51
CA THR A 174 16.12 -13.58 0.64
C THR A 174 15.21 -14.78 0.91
N GLU A 175 15.53 -15.56 1.93
CA GLU A 175 14.67 -16.66 2.41
C GLU A 175 13.38 -16.16 3.07
N SER A 176 13.35 -14.88 3.52
CA SER A 176 12.17 -14.29 4.16
C SER A 176 11.19 -13.76 3.11
N LEU A 177 10.01 -14.36 3.05
CA LEU A 177 8.93 -13.92 2.17
C LEU A 177 8.49 -12.48 2.49
N GLY A 178 8.38 -12.14 3.78
CA GLY A 178 8.02 -10.79 4.23
C GLY A 178 9.02 -9.73 3.78
N THR A 179 10.33 -10.00 3.91
CA THR A 179 11.38 -9.11 3.42
C THR A 179 11.30 -8.90 1.91
N ASN A 180 11.02 -9.97 1.16
CA ASN A 180 10.93 -9.92 -0.31
C ASN A 180 9.73 -9.10 -0.77
N THR A 181 8.56 -9.34 -0.19
CA THR A 181 7.33 -8.58 -0.52
C THR A 181 7.47 -7.11 -0.12
N ALA A 182 8.03 -6.81 1.04
CA ALA A 182 8.33 -5.45 1.48
C ALA A 182 9.28 -4.72 0.52
N MET A 183 10.28 -5.41 -0.01
CA MET A 183 11.20 -4.84 -0.99
C MET A 183 10.47 -4.47 -2.29
N VAL A 184 9.58 -5.32 -2.79
CA VAL A 184 8.75 -5.04 -3.96
C VAL A 184 7.84 -3.83 -3.70
N ARG A 185 7.18 -3.77 -2.54
CA ARG A 185 6.31 -2.64 -2.15
C ARG A 185 7.06 -1.31 -2.09
N ARG A 186 8.30 -1.29 -1.58
CA ARG A 186 9.12 -0.07 -1.53
C ARG A 186 9.50 0.46 -2.91
N ILE A 187 9.61 -0.42 -3.91
CA ILE A 187 9.91 -0.06 -5.30
C ILE A 187 8.64 0.37 -6.03
N ILE A 188 7.57 -0.42 -5.90
CA ILE A 188 6.31 -0.24 -6.62
C ILE A 188 5.25 0.29 -5.65
N LYS A 189 5.13 1.61 -5.58
CA LYS A 189 4.25 2.32 -4.64
C LYS A 189 2.90 2.63 -5.27
N THR A 190 2.17 1.61 -5.68
CA THR A 190 0.82 1.74 -6.23
C THR A 190 -0.17 0.85 -5.48
N PRO A 191 -1.40 1.32 -5.23
CA PRO A 191 -2.45 0.47 -4.67
C PRO A 191 -2.87 -0.65 -5.63
N ASP A 192 -2.57 -0.52 -6.92
CA ASP A 192 -2.87 -1.53 -7.93
C ASP A 192 -1.88 -2.72 -7.91
N LEU A 193 -0.81 -2.67 -7.11
CA LEU A 193 0.02 -3.84 -6.86
C LEU A 193 -0.71 -4.76 -5.87
N TRP A 194 -1.34 -5.81 -6.38
CA TRP A 194 -2.10 -6.76 -5.57
C TRP A 194 -1.25 -7.95 -5.18
N MET A 195 -1.45 -8.44 -3.97
CA MET A 195 -0.74 -9.57 -3.40
C MET A 195 -1.73 -10.64 -2.93
N GLU A 196 -1.54 -11.85 -3.38
CA GLU A 196 -2.30 -13.02 -2.93
C GLU A 196 -1.38 -14.03 -2.29
N SER A 197 -1.73 -14.47 -1.08
CA SER A 197 -0.96 -15.45 -0.31
C SER A 197 -1.78 -16.70 -0.08
N LEU A 198 -1.14 -17.86 -0.16
CA LEU A 198 -1.75 -19.16 0.09
C LEU A 198 -0.72 -20.10 0.73
N LYS A 199 -1.21 -21.15 1.38
CA LYS A 199 -0.36 -22.20 1.94
C LYS A 199 -0.41 -23.43 1.04
N VAL A 200 0.76 -23.94 0.67
CA VAL A 200 0.91 -25.12 -0.20
C VAL A 200 1.71 -26.19 0.54
N GLY A 201 1.36 -27.45 0.24
CA GLY A 201 1.89 -28.63 0.93
C GLY A 201 1.06 -29.07 2.12
N ARG A 202 0.75 -30.37 2.17
CA ARG A 202 -0.07 -30.95 3.23
C ARG A 202 0.62 -30.94 4.59
N VAL A 203 1.92 -31.16 4.60
CA VAL A 203 2.73 -31.26 5.82
C VAL A 203 3.42 -29.94 6.14
N THR A 204 4.16 -29.37 5.20
CA THR A 204 4.96 -28.16 5.45
C THR A 204 4.11 -26.88 5.51
N LYS A 205 2.95 -26.85 4.81
CA LYS A 205 2.10 -25.64 4.72
C LYS A 205 2.91 -24.39 4.38
N THR A 206 3.78 -24.52 3.39
CA THR A 206 4.70 -23.47 2.96
C THR A 206 3.92 -22.25 2.46
N ASP A 207 4.25 -21.09 2.96
CA ASP A 207 3.64 -19.83 2.51
C ASP A 207 4.16 -19.48 1.11
N VAL A 208 3.23 -19.35 0.17
CA VAL A 208 3.50 -18.96 -1.22
C VAL A 208 2.74 -17.68 -1.51
N THR A 209 3.42 -16.72 -2.10
CA THR A 209 2.82 -15.42 -2.46
C THR A 209 3.12 -15.10 -3.91
N PHE A 210 2.12 -14.61 -4.63
CA PHE A 210 2.32 -14.00 -5.93
C PHE A 210 1.77 -12.58 -5.96
N MET A 211 2.47 -11.70 -6.69
CA MET A 211 2.15 -10.29 -6.82
C MET A 211 1.97 -9.93 -8.28
N TYR A 212 1.03 -9.05 -8.56
CA TYR A 212 0.78 -8.56 -9.91
C TYR A 212 0.19 -7.15 -9.88
N ILE A 213 0.35 -6.41 -10.97
CA ILE A 213 -0.26 -5.07 -11.10
C ILE A 213 -1.61 -5.25 -11.79
N HIS A 214 -2.68 -4.94 -11.05
CA HIS A 214 -4.05 -4.91 -11.58
C HIS A 214 -4.16 -3.91 -12.74
N GLY A 215 -4.89 -4.28 -13.79
CA GLY A 215 -5.01 -3.46 -15.00
C GLY A 215 -3.85 -3.59 -16.00
N ILE A 216 -2.70 -4.18 -15.57
CA ILE A 216 -1.59 -4.53 -16.48
C ILE A 216 -1.50 -6.04 -16.67
N ALA A 217 -1.59 -6.82 -15.59
CA ALA A 217 -1.56 -8.27 -15.67
C ALA A 217 -2.80 -8.81 -16.41
N ASN A 218 -2.59 -9.82 -17.25
CA ASN A 218 -3.70 -10.48 -17.94
C ASN A 218 -4.51 -11.34 -16.96
N ASP A 219 -5.79 -11.04 -16.79
CA ASP A 219 -6.69 -11.72 -15.83
C ASP A 219 -6.74 -13.24 -16.03
N LYS A 220 -6.63 -13.71 -17.28
CA LYS A 220 -6.61 -15.15 -17.58
C LYS A 220 -5.36 -15.82 -17.03
N VAL A 221 -4.21 -15.12 -17.10
CA VAL A 221 -2.94 -15.62 -16.54
C VAL A 221 -3.02 -15.64 -15.01
N VAL A 222 -3.52 -14.58 -14.39
CA VAL A 222 -3.71 -14.50 -12.93
C VAL A 222 -4.63 -15.64 -12.45
N LYS A 223 -5.74 -15.84 -13.16
CA LYS A 223 -6.67 -16.94 -12.84
C LYS A 223 -6.00 -18.32 -12.97
N GLU A 224 -5.21 -18.52 -14.02
CA GLU A 224 -4.50 -19.78 -14.25
C GLU A 224 -3.44 -20.04 -13.16
N ILE A 225 -2.67 -19.03 -12.74
CA ILE A 225 -1.73 -19.14 -11.63
C ILE A 225 -2.46 -19.59 -10.37
N ARG A 226 -3.54 -18.90 -10.02
CA ARG A 226 -4.37 -19.24 -8.84
C ARG A 226 -4.87 -20.67 -8.90
N GLN A 227 -5.38 -21.11 -10.05
CA GLN A 227 -5.86 -22.48 -10.23
C GLN A 227 -4.75 -23.52 -10.11
N ARG A 228 -3.57 -23.25 -10.69
CA ARG A 228 -2.44 -24.17 -10.60
C ARG A 228 -1.95 -24.30 -9.17
N LEU A 229 -1.75 -23.18 -8.48
CA LEU A 229 -1.32 -23.19 -7.07
C LEU A 229 -2.30 -23.98 -6.17
N HIS A 230 -3.62 -23.86 -6.39
CA HIS A 230 -4.62 -24.61 -5.63
C HIS A 230 -4.67 -26.11 -6.00
N ARG A 231 -4.16 -26.49 -7.15
CA ARG A 231 -4.10 -27.92 -7.57
C ARG A 231 -2.88 -28.65 -7.04
N ILE A 232 -1.90 -27.94 -6.52
CA ILE A 232 -0.69 -28.57 -6.00
C ILE A 232 -1.08 -29.43 -4.80
N ASP A 233 -0.93 -30.75 -4.93
CA ASP A 233 -1.18 -31.73 -3.88
C ASP A 233 0.08 -32.53 -3.61
N ILE A 234 0.97 -31.95 -2.82
CA ILE A 234 2.25 -32.54 -2.40
C ILE A 234 2.44 -32.38 -0.90
N ASP A 235 3.33 -33.13 -0.32
CA ASP A 235 3.59 -33.06 1.12
C ASP A 235 4.40 -31.83 1.51
N SER A 236 5.36 -31.42 0.69
CA SER A 236 6.23 -30.28 0.98
C SER A 236 6.70 -29.56 -0.28
N ILE A 237 6.90 -28.25 -0.16
CA ILE A 237 7.62 -27.40 -1.12
C ILE A 237 8.81 -26.81 -0.38
N LEU A 238 10.02 -27.05 -0.88
CA LEU A 238 11.25 -26.52 -0.31
C LEU A 238 11.87 -25.41 -1.14
N GLU A 239 11.57 -25.38 -2.44
CA GLU A 239 12.06 -24.36 -3.37
C GLU A 239 11.07 -24.12 -4.53
N SER A 240 11.29 -23.08 -5.31
CA SER A 240 10.41 -22.68 -6.44
C SER A 240 10.52 -23.57 -7.68
N GLY A 241 11.37 -24.60 -7.66
CA GLY A 241 11.56 -25.53 -8.76
C GLY A 241 10.62 -26.74 -8.77
N TYR A 242 9.73 -26.87 -7.77
CA TYR A 242 8.72 -27.95 -7.66
C TYR A 242 7.47 -27.66 -8.45
#